data_6218574ed1eaa92fc1347ad1b186afd9
#
_entry.id   6218574ed1eaa92fc1347ad1b186afd9
#
_cell.length_a   1.000
_cell.length_b   1.000
_cell.length_c   1.000
_cell.angle_alpha   90.00
_cell.angle_beta   90.00
_cell.angle_gamma   90.00
#
_symmetry.space_group_name_H-M   'P 1'
#
loop_
_entity.id
_entity.type
_entity.pdbx_description
1 polymer ?
#
loop_
_entity_poly.entity_id
_entity_poly.type
_entity_poly.pdbx_seq_one_letter_code
_entity_poly.pdbx_strand_id
1 'polypeptide(L)'
;MAEAGESLARLVAELDGLGSACVAFSGGVDSSLMLAAAVRALGAERVVAFTAVSPTYLPEELETARRVTRELGVAHEVVETHEFDDPGFTSNPRDRCYHCKAGLLDEMAAAAARHGCAALVDGSNADDLGDHRPGMKAAAERDVLHPLLAAGIGKEEVRRLARELALPTWDAPQQACLASRIPYGESITIEKVAAVGAAERVLHGLGFRQCRVRHHGNIARIEVEAADIGRAVGARQEIAQRLRVLGFAYVTLDLDGFRSGSMNEAPEDVAASGLTPAGAGTA
;
A
#
# COMPACT_ATOMS: atom_id res chain seq x y z
N MET A 1 12.17 -26.24 -1.45
CA MET A 1 12.89 -25.85 -2.69
C MET A 1 12.18 -26.30 -3.96
N ALA A 2 11.61 -27.52 -4.06
CA ALA A 2 10.87 -27.95 -5.26
C ALA A 2 9.58 -27.13 -5.49
N GLU A 3 8.74 -26.92 -4.46
CA GLU A 3 7.50 -26.13 -4.54
C GLU A 3 7.72 -24.65 -4.92
N ALA A 4 8.80 -24.04 -4.41
CA ALA A 4 9.12 -22.65 -4.75
C ALA A 4 9.52 -22.50 -6.22
N GLY A 5 10.28 -23.45 -6.75
CA GLY A 5 10.62 -23.48 -8.18
C GLY A 5 9.38 -23.61 -9.06
N GLU A 6 8.35 -24.34 -8.60
CA GLU A 6 7.10 -24.54 -9.32
C GLU A 6 6.22 -23.27 -9.30
N SER A 7 6.07 -22.59 -8.15
CA SER A 7 5.30 -21.36 -8.07
C SER A 7 5.92 -20.22 -8.89
N LEU A 8 7.23 -20.08 -8.83
CA LEU A 8 7.92 -19.10 -9.68
C LEU A 8 7.79 -19.43 -11.16
N ALA A 9 7.85 -20.72 -11.52
CA ALA A 9 7.66 -21.16 -12.90
C ALA A 9 6.24 -20.84 -13.40
N ARG A 10 5.20 -21.06 -12.57
CA ARG A 10 3.82 -20.64 -12.90
C ARG A 10 3.72 -19.14 -13.13
N LEU A 11 4.30 -18.33 -12.23
CA LEU A 11 4.30 -16.86 -12.37
C LEU A 11 5.01 -16.42 -13.66
N VAL A 12 6.14 -17.02 -13.98
CA VAL A 12 6.88 -16.71 -15.22
C VAL A 12 6.07 -17.12 -16.45
N ALA A 13 5.36 -18.25 -16.38
CA ALA A 13 4.49 -18.71 -17.48
C ALA A 13 3.32 -17.77 -17.78
N GLU A 14 2.74 -17.09 -16.75
CA GLU A 14 1.70 -16.06 -16.94
C GLU A 14 2.22 -14.82 -17.68
N LEU A 15 3.53 -14.60 -17.67
CA LEU A 15 4.19 -13.47 -18.35
C LEU A 15 4.76 -13.86 -19.72
N ASP A 16 4.93 -15.16 -19.95
CA ASP A 16 5.51 -15.65 -21.20
C ASP A 16 4.58 -15.28 -22.39
N GLY A 17 5.18 -14.79 -23.44
CA GLY A 17 4.41 -14.38 -24.63
C GLY A 17 3.85 -12.96 -24.62
N LEU A 18 3.97 -12.19 -23.52
CA LEU A 18 3.49 -10.79 -23.48
C LEU A 18 4.31 -9.85 -24.40
N GLY A 19 5.48 -10.27 -24.86
CA GLY A 19 6.36 -9.46 -25.69
C GLY A 19 7.12 -8.39 -24.89
N SER A 20 6.42 -7.45 -24.26
CA SER A 20 6.97 -6.43 -23.36
C SER A 20 5.94 -5.98 -22.33
N ALA A 21 6.37 -5.48 -21.17
CA ALA A 21 5.47 -5.14 -20.09
C ALA A 21 5.86 -3.81 -19.39
N CYS A 22 4.85 -2.99 -19.10
CA CYS A 22 4.92 -1.92 -18.13
C CYS A 22 4.34 -2.43 -16.81
N VAL A 23 5.16 -2.42 -15.74
CA VAL A 23 4.80 -2.98 -14.43
C VAL A 23 4.52 -1.85 -13.45
N ALA A 24 3.30 -1.79 -12.89
CA ALA A 24 2.98 -0.89 -11.78
C ALA A 24 3.83 -1.25 -10.56
N PHE A 25 4.74 -0.36 -10.20
CA PHE A 25 5.80 -0.65 -9.26
C PHE A 25 5.79 0.36 -8.09
N SER A 26 5.41 -0.09 -6.91
CA SER A 26 5.37 0.74 -5.70
C SER A 26 6.63 0.62 -4.82
N GLY A 27 7.56 -0.29 -5.13
CA GLY A 27 8.67 -0.63 -4.23
C GLY A 27 8.28 -1.55 -3.08
N GLY A 28 7.04 -1.99 -2.97
CA GLY A 28 6.59 -3.01 -2.03
C GLY A 28 6.97 -4.42 -2.47
N VAL A 29 6.81 -5.41 -1.57
CA VAL A 29 7.25 -6.80 -1.83
C VAL A 29 6.52 -7.44 -3.02
N ASP A 30 5.19 -7.24 -3.14
CA ASP A 30 4.38 -7.83 -4.21
C ASP A 30 4.82 -7.30 -5.59
N SER A 31 4.93 -5.98 -5.72
CA SER A 31 5.37 -5.33 -6.96
C SER A 31 6.84 -5.62 -7.28
N SER A 32 7.69 -5.82 -6.27
CA SER A 32 9.10 -6.20 -6.49
C SER A 32 9.22 -7.63 -7.02
N LEU A 33 8.44 -8.57 -6.47
CA LEU A 33 8.39 -9.94 -7.00
C LEU A 33 7.84 -9.93 -8.42
N MET A 34 6.76 -9.17 -8.67
CA MET A 34 6.18 -9.04 -10.01
C MET A 34 7.19 -8.52 -11.02
N LEU A 35 7.92 -7.46 -10.67
CA LEU A 35 8.95 -6.87 -11.54
C LEU A 35 10.09 -7.87 -11.82
N ALA A 36 10.58 -8.56 -10.79
CA ALA A 36 11.63 -9.57 -10.95
C ALA A 36 11.18 -10.76 -11.82
N ALA A 37 9.94 -11.20 -11.68
CA ALA A 37 9.37 -12.26 -12.53
C ALA A 37 9.22 -11.81 -13.98
N ALA A 38 8.78 -10.54 -14.21
CA ALA A 38 8.70 -9.96 -15.54
C ALA A 38 10.08 -9.89 -16.22
N VAL A 39 11.11 -9.46 -15.48
CA VAL A 39 12.50 -9.47 -15.99
C VAL A 39 12.97 -10.88 -16.34
N ARG A 40 12.62 -11.87 -15.50
CA ARG A 40 12.99 -13.27 -15.74
C ARG A 40 12.31 -13.87 -16.97
N ALA A 41 11.04 -13.51 -17.22
CA ALA A 41 10.27 -14.00 -18.36
C ALA A 41 10.64 -13.30 -19.67
N LEU A 42 10.80 -11.97 -19.63
CA LEU A 42 10.86 -11.14 -20.83
C LEU A 42 12.26 -10.59 -21.15
N GLY A 43 13.14 -10.51 -20.15
CA GLY A 43 14.40 -9.76 -20.23
C GLY A 43 14.23 -8.29 -19.81
N ALA A 44 15.25 -7.72 -19.18
CA ALA A 44 15.19 -6.37 -18.58
C ALA A 44 14.88 -5.26 -19.61
N GLU A 45 15.33 -5.43 -20.84
CA GLU A 45 15.15 -4.48 -21.96
C GLU A 45 13.71 -4.39 -22.46
N ARG A 46 12.87 -5.35 -22.11
CA ARG A 46 11.44 -5.41 -22.47
C ARG A 46 10.50 -5.12 -21.31
N VAL A 47 11.05 -4.68 -20.18
CA VAL A 47 10.29 -4.37 -18.97
C VAL A 47 10.54 -2.93 -18.56
N VAL A 48 9.48 -2.21 -18.26
CA VAL A 48 9.52 -0.85 -17.70
C VAL A 48 8.82 -0.89 -16.34
N ALA A 49 9.49 -0.42 -15.29
CA ALA A 49 8.88 -0.17 -13.99
C ALA A 49 8.24 1.21 -14.01
N PHE A 50 6.94 1.29 -13.67
CA PHE A 50 6.20 2.55 -13.56
C PHE A 50 5.86 2.83 -12.10
N THR A 51 6.34 3.95 -11.56
CA THR A 51 6.04 4.41 -10.20
C THR A 51 5.33 5.76 -10.26
N ALA A 52 4.10 5.79 -9.74
CA ALA A 52 3.38 7.02 -9.50
C ALA A 52 3.76 7.59 -8.14
N VAL A 53 4.08 8.86 -8.08
CA VAL A 53 4.42 9.58 -6.85
C VAL A 53 3.47 10.73 -6.63
N SER A 54 3.08 10.93 -5.38
CA SER A 54 2.21 12.02 -4.93
C SER A 54 2.46 12.30 -3.46
N PRO A 55 1.80 13.28 -2.83
CA PRO A 55 1.89 13.48 -1.40
C PRO A 55 1.53 12.28 -0.53
N THR A 56 0.81 11.27 -1.09
CA THR A 56 0.46 10.03 -0.39
C THR A 56 1.58 8.98 -0.39
N TYR A 57 2.66 9.20 -1.13
CA TYR A 57 3.79 8.30 -1.31
C TYR A 57 5.01 8.81 -0.53
N LEU A 58 5.66 7.93 0.23
CA LEU A 58 6.79 8.34 1.06
C LEU A 58 8.09 8.42 0.24
N PRO A 59 8.95 9.44 0.45
CA PRO A 59 10.23 9.54 -0.23
C PRO A 59 11.12 8.30 -0.09
N GLU A 60 11.08 7.65 1.08
CA GLU A 60 11.84 6.45 1.38
C GLU A 60 11.39 5.23 0.53
N GLU A 61 10.11 5.21 0.15
CA GLU A 61 9.56 4.21 -0.77
C GLU A 61 10.12 4.40 -2.18
N LEU A 62 10.23 5.66 -2.64
CA LEU A 62 10.83 5.98 -3.93
C LEU A 62 12.32 5.58 -4.00
N GLU A 63 13.08 5.82 -2.94
CA GLU A 63 14.48 5.39 -2.89
C GLU A 63 14.60 3.86 -2.94
N THR A 64 13.70 3.15 -2.28
CA THR A 64 13.62 1.68 -2.36
C THR A 64 13.28 1.24 -3.79
N ALA A 65 12.28 1.87 -4.42
CA ALA A 65 11.89 1.58 -5.80
C ALA A 65 13.07 1.80 -6.77
N ARG A 66 13.77 2.92 -6.66
CA ARG A 66 14.95 3.23 -7.47
C ARG A 66 16.09 2.23 -7.28
N ARG A 67 16.29 1.74 -6.05
CA ARG A 67 17.30 0.73 -5.78
C ARG A 67 16.96 -0.60 -6.47
N VAL A 68 15.73 -1.09 -6.28
CA VAL A 68 15.30 -2.36 -6.89
C VAL A 68 15.37 -2.31 -8.42
N THR A 69 14.92 -1.22 -9.05
CA THR A 69 14.97 -1.09 -10.51
C THR A 69 16.40 -1.06 -11.05
N ARG A 70 17.33 -0.40 -10.34
CA ARG A 70 18.76 -0.44 -10.69
C ARG A 70 19.36 -1.84 -10.57
N GLU A 71 19.04 -2.57 -9.49
CA GLU A 71 19.51 -3.94 -9.26
C GLU A 71 18.99 -4.91 -10.32
N LEU A 72 17.75 -4.72 -10.79
CA LEU A 72 17.16 -5.52 -11.85
C LEU A 72 17.53 -5.06 -13.27
N GLY A 73 18.18 -3.91 -13.41
CA GLY A 73 18.62 -3.36 -14.70
C GLY A 73 17.48 -2.91 -15.62
N VAL A 74 16.31 -2.55 -15.06
CA VAL A 74 15.14 -2.14 -15.83
C VAL A 74 15.01 -0.62 -15.94
N ALA A 75 14.39 -0.14 -17.04
CA ALA A 75 13.97 1.24 -17.16
C ALA A 75 12.95 1.58 -16.08
N HIS A 76 13.09 2.75 -15.44
CA HIS A 76 12.19 3.18 -14.38
C HIS A 76 11.60 4.55 -14.72
N GLU A 77 10.31 4.59 -14.99
CA GLU A 77 9.58 5.82 -15.20
C GLU A 77 8.85 6.21 -13.91
N VAL A 78 9.13 7.41 -13.43
CA VAL A 78 8.53 8.00 -12.23
C VAL A 78 7.68 9.18 -12.68
N VAL A 79 6.39 9.14 -12.38
CA VAL A 79 5.42 10.15 -12.79
C VAL A 79 4.75 10.75 -11.57
N GLU A 80 4.65 12.07 -11.51
CA GLU A 80 3.84 12.75 -10.50
C GLU A 80 2.37 12.63 -10.87
N THR A 81 1.53 12.25 -9.91
CA THR A 81 0.08 12.14 -10.06
C THR A 81 -0.64 13.23 -9.30
N HIS A 82 -1.81 13.62 -9.80
CA HIS A 82 -2.56 14.80 -9.35
C HIS A 82 -3.92 14.42 -8.73
N GLU A 83 -3.99 13.31 -7.99
CA GLU A 83 -5.24 12.85 -7.38
C GLU A 83 -5.82 13.85 -6.36
N PHE A 84 -5.02 14.79 -5.86
CA PHE A 84 -5.52 15.87 -5.00
C PHE A 84 -6.32 16.92 -5.74
N ASP A 85 -6.28 16.95 -7.06
CA ASP A 85 -7.12 17.80 -7.91
C ASP A 85 -8.48 17.14 -8.21
N ASP A 86 -8.63 15.82 -7.89
CA ASP A 86 -9.86 15.08 -8.09
C ASP A 86 -10.75 15.10 -6.83
N PRO A 87 -11.95 15.73 -6.88
CA PRO A 87 -12.93 15.67 -5.80
C PRO A 87 -13.37 14.25 -5.45
N GLY A 88 -13.34 13.31 -6.41
CA GLY A 88 -13.62 11.90 -6.19
C GLY A 88 -12.62 11.23 -5.25
N PHE A 89 -11.39 11.75 -5.18
CA PHE A 89 -10.39 11.31 -4.21
C PHE A 89 -10.43 12.14 -2.92
N THR A 90 -10.42 13.47 -3.04
CA THR A 90 -10.25 14.37 -1.88
C THR A 90 -11.44 14.40 -0.93
N SER A 91 -12.66 14.14 -1.41
CA SER A 91 -13.85 13.97 -0.55
C SER A 91 -13.83 12.67 0.26
N ASN A 92 -12.90 11.77 -0.05
CA ASN A 92 -12.67 10.52 0.67
C ASN A 92 -13.88 9.58 0.75
N PRO A 93 -14.57 9.29 -0.35
CA PRO A 93 -15.64 8.31 -0.38
C PRO A 93 -15.06 6.88 -0.20
N ARG A 94 -15.94 5.90 0.02
CA ARG A 94 -15.51 4.49 0.16
C ARG A 94 -14.84 3.93 -1.10
N ASP A 95 -15.16 4.48 -2.26
CA ASP A 95 -14.59 4.11 -3.56
C ASP A 95 -13.44 5.03 -4.02
N ARG A 96 -12.89 5.90 -3.15
CA ARG A 96 -11.76 6.79 -3.49
C ARG A 96 -10.60 6.07 -4.19
N CYS A 97 -10.37 4.78 -3.83
CA CYS A 97 -9.31 3.97 -4.43
C CYS A 97 -9.57 3.69 -5.93
N TYR A 98 -10.82 3.70 -6.37
CA TYR A 98 -11.15 3.62 -7.80
C TYR A 98 -10.65 4.87 -8.52
N HIS A 99 -10.96 6.06 -8.01
CA HIS A 99 -10.56 7.33 -8.63
C HIS A 99 -9.04 7.47 -8.71
N CYS A 100 -8.34 7.25 -7.59
CA CYS A 100 -6.88 7.29 -7.55
C CYS A 100 -6.25 6.25 -8.51
N LYS A 101 -6.72 5.00 -8.48
CA LYS A 101 -6.18 3.93 -9.34
C LYS A 101 -6.47 4.19 -10.82
N ALA A 102 -7.63 4.76 -11.16
CA ALA A 102 -7.99 5.12 -12.53
C ALA A 102 -7.01 6.14 -13.12
N GLY A 103 -6.78 7.26 -12.43
CA GLY A 103 -5.82 8.27 -12.87
C GLY A 103 -4.39 7.73 -12.97
N LEU A 104 -3.95 6.95 -11.96
CA LEU A 104 -2.64 6.29 -11.99
C LEU A 104 -2.48 5.38 -13.23
N LEU A 105 -3.49 4.59 -13.56
CA LEU A 105 -3.44 3.66 -14.68
C LEU A 105 -3.51 4.36 -16.04
N ASP A 106 -4.18 5.52 -16.13
CA ASP A 106 -4.16 6.34 -17.34
C ASP A 106 -2.75 6.88 -17.61
N GLU A 107 -2.04 7.35 -16.59
CA GLU A 107 -0.65 7.75 -16.70
C GLU A 107 0.28 6.57 -17.04
N MET A 108 0.02 5.40 -16.44
CA MET A 108 0.76 4.18 -16.75
C MET A 108 0.58 3.74 -18.19
N ALA A 109 -0.63 3.82 -18.72
CA ALA A 109 -0.92 3.49 -20.13
C ALA A 109 -0.20 4.46 -21.10
N ALA A 110 -0.17 5.75 -20.75
CA ALA A 110 0.59 6.74 -21.52
C ALA A 110 2.11 6.45 -21.48
N ALA A 111 2.65 6.07 -20.31
CA ALA A 111 4.04 5.65 -20.18
C ALA A 111 4.33 4.37 -20.98
N ALA A 112 3.46 3.38 -20.89
CA ALA A 112 3.58 2.14 -21.66
C ALA A 112 3.62 2.39 -23.19
N ALA A 113 2.78 3.30 -23.67
CA ALA A 113 2.79 3.69 -25.08
C ALA A 113 4.10 4.38 -25.50
N ARG A 114 4.67 5.25 -24.64
CA ARG A 114 5.96 5.90 -24.90
C ARG A 114 7.12 4.90 -25.03
N HIS A 115 7.06 3.84 -24.21
CA HIS A 115 8.09 2.79 -24.20
C HIS A 115 7.79 1.62 -25.15
N GLY A 116 6.65 1.61 -25.84
CA GLY A 116 6.25 0.52 -26.71
C GLY A 116 5.94 -0.79 -25.96
N CYS A 117 5.49 -0.70 -24.71
CA CYS A 117 5.08 -1.87 -23.95
C CYS A 117 3.76 -2.42 -24.46
N ALA A 118 3.68 -3.74 -24.62
CA ALA A 118 2.50 -4.44 -25.12
C ALA A 118 1.45 -4.73 -24.05
N ALA A 119 1.84 -4.79 -22.76
CA ALA A 119 0.95 -5.13 -21.65
C ALA A 119 1.16 -4.21 -20.43
N LEU A 120 0.07 -3.97 -19.70
CA LEU A 120 0.09 -3.36 -18.35
C LEU A 120 -0.04 -4.48 -17.33
N VAL A 121 0.80 -4.45 -16.30
CA VAL A 121 0.88 -5.51 -15.28
C VAL A 121 0.94 -4.89 -13.89
N ASP A 122 0.24 -5.46 -12.91
CA ASP A 122 0.38 -5.04 -11.51
C ASP A 122 0.64 -6.23 -10.55
N GLY A 123 1.00 -5.90 -9.32
CA GLY A 123 1.36 -6.87 -8.27
C GLY A 123 0.17 -7.33 -7.42
N SER A 124 -1.06 -7.29 -7.91
CA SER A 124 -2.22 -7.83 -7.19
C SER A 124 -2.08 -9.33 -7.02
N ASN A 125 -2.31 -9.84 -5.80
CA ASN A 125 -2.07 -11.24 -5.42
C ASN A 125 -3.37 -11.95 -5.01
N ALA A 126 -3.32 -13.27 -4.75
CA ALA A 126 -4.50 -14.09 -4.50
C ALA A 126 -5.29 -13.69 -3.24
N ASP A 127 -4.63 -13.14 -2.20
CA ASP A 127 -5.30 -12.69 -0.98
C ASP A 127 -6.13 -11.40 -1.20
N ASP A 128 -5.93 -10.73 -2.34
CA ASP A 128 -6.65 -9.51 -2.69
C ASP A 128 -8.08 -9.77 -3.18
N LEU A 129 -8.46 -11.02 -3.49
CA LEU A 129 -9.80 -11.40 -3.96
C LEU A 129 -10.90 -11.33 -2.89
N GLY A 130 -10.56 -11.44 -1.61
CA GLY A 130 -11.50 -11.44 -0.50
C GLY A 130 -11.86 -10.08 0.06
N ASP A 131 -11.28 -9.00 -0.44
CA ASP A 131 -11.42 -7.64 0.09
C ASP A 131 -12.21 -6.73 -0.85
N HIS A 132 -12.92 -5.74 -0.28
CA HIS A 132 -13.55 -4.68 -1.07
C HIS A 132 -12.48 -3.78 -1.71
N ARG A 133 -12.18 -4.00 -2.97
CA ARG A 133 -11.11 -3.29 -3.69
C ARG A 133 -11.63 -2.55 -4.93
N PRO A 134 -12.18 -1.33 -4.76
CA PRO A 134 -12.63 -0.51 -5.88
C PRO A 134 -11.57 -0.31 -6.98
N GLY A 135 -10.28 -0.32 -6.61
CA GLY A 135 -9.17 -0.22 -7.56
C GLY A 135 -9.07 -1.39 -8.55
N MET A 136 -9.55 -2.60 -8.21
CA MET A 136 -9.58 -3.74 -9.15
C MET A 136 -10.53 -3.47 -10.33
N LYS A 137 -11.65 -2.77 -10.09
CA LYS A 137 -12.55 -2.34 -11.16
C LYS A 137 -11.83 -1.39 -12.13
N ALA A 138 -11.09 -0.40 -11.62
CA ALA A 138 -10.31 0.52 -12.45
C ALA A 138 -9.25 -0.22 -13.28
N ALA A 139 -8.63 -1.27 -12.73
CA ALA A 139 -7.64 -2.10 -13.41
C ALA A 139 -8.29 -2.94 -14.54
N ALA A 140 -9.45 -3.56 -14.28
CA ALA A 140 -10.18 -4.34 -15.27
C ALA A 140 -10.66 -3.48 -16.45
N GLU A 141 -11.07 -2.24 -16.21
CA GLU A 141 -11.50 -1.28 -17.26
C GLU A 141 -10.33 -0.85 -18.17
N ARG A 142 -9.08 -1.15 -17.81
CA ARG A 142 -7.85 -0.77 -18.53
C ARG A 142 -7.00 -1.97 -18.94
N ASP A 143 -7.58 -3.14 -18.94
CA ASP A 143 -6.94 -4.40 -19.33
C ASP A 143 -5.61 -4.67 -18.61
N VAL A 144 -5.50 -4.26 -17.33
CA VAL A 144 -4.32 -4.54 -16.51
C VAL A 144 -4.30 -6.01 -16.11
N LEU A 145 -3.20 -6.67 -16.39
CA LEU A 145 -2.98 -8.08 -16.05
C LEU A 145 -2.51 -8.24 -14.60
N HIS A 146 -2.93 -9.33 -13.96
CA HIS A 146 -2.64 -9.68 -12.57
C HIS A 146 -1.95 -11.06 -12.47
N PRO A 147 -0.68 -11.23 -12.90
CA PRO A 147 -0.06 -12.55 -13.01
C PRO A 147 0.10 -13.27 -11.66
N LEU A 148 0.34 -12.56 -10.55
CA LEU A 148 0.39 -13.16 -9.21
C LEU A 148 -0.96 -13.77 -8.85
N LEU A 149 -2.05 -13.07 -9.15
CA LEU A 149 -3.42 -13.54 -8.94
C LEU A 149 -3.72 -14.76 -9.83
N ALA A 150 -3.40 -14.68 -11.12
CA ALA A 150 -3.61 -15.77 -12.08
C ALA A 150 -2.82 -17.03 -11.70
N ALA A 151 -1.59 -16.87 -11.20
CA ALA A 151 -0.76 -17.99 -10.71
C ALA A 151 -1.20 -18.52 -9.33
N GLY A 152 -2.24 -17.93 -8.69
CA GLY A 152 -2.73 -18.33 -7.37
C GLY A 152 -1.74 -18.07 -6.24
N ILE A 153 -0.90 -17.03 -6.35
CA ILE A 153 0.16 -16.69 -5.39
C ILE A 153 -0.38 -15.68 -4.37
N GLY A 154 -0.42 -16.07 -3.10
CA GLY A 154 -0.79 -15.21 -1.97
C GLY A 154 0.42 -14.58 -1.28
N LYS A 155 0.18 -13.76 -0.25
CA LYS A 155 1.20 -12.92 0.42
C LYS A 155 2.33 -13.72 1.07
N GLU A 156 2.03 -14.85 1.68
CA GLU A 156 3.06 -15.71 2.28
C GLU A 156 4.02 -16.23 1.22
N GLU A 157 3.47 -16.71 0.11
CA GLU A 157 4.21 -17.19 -1.03
C GLU A 157 5.02 -16.08 -1.71
N VAL A 158 4.44 -14.88 -1.86
CA VAL A 158 5.15 -13.68 -2.35
C VAL A 158 6.42 -13.43 -1.53
N ARG A 159 6.31 -13.41 -0.19
CA ARG A 159 7.46 -13.17 0.69
C ARG A 159 8.50 -14.27 0.58
N ARG A 160 8.07 -15.52 0.48
CA ARG A 160 8.94 -16.67 0.30
C ARG A 160 9.74 -16.57 -1.00
N LEU A 161 9.05 -16.31 -2.12
CA LEU A 161 9.69 -16.14 -3.43
C LEU A 161 10.61 -14.91 -3.48
N ALA A 162 10.18 -13.79 -2.90
CA ALA A 162 11.00 -12.57 -2.81
C ALA A 162 12.30 -12.83 -2.03
N ARG A 163 12.23 -13.60 -0.94
CA ARG A 163 13.41 -14.00 -0.17
C ARG A 163 14.34 -14.92 -0.97
N GLU A 164 13.81 -15.89 -1.69
CA GLU A 164 14.59 -16.82 -2.53
C GLU A 164 15.31 -16.10 -3.68
N LEU A 165 14.65 -15.07 -4.24
CA LEU A 165 15.22 -14.17 -5.24
C LEU A 165 16.15 -13.11 -4.66
N ALA A 166 16.38 -13.13 -3.33
CA ALA A 166 17.17 -12.15 -2.60
C ALA A 166 16.73 -10.68 -2.84
N LEU A 167 15.43 -10.45 -3.06
CA LEU A 167 14.91 -9.11 -3.24
C LEU A 167 15.02 -8.32 -1.93
N PRO A 168 15.49 -7.06 -1.95
CA PRO A 168 15.71 -6.29 -0.72
C PRO A 168 14.41 -5.94 0.02
N THR A 169 13.26 -6.20 -0.58
CA THR A 169 11.92 -5.90 -0.06
C THR A 169 11.23 -7.10 0.58
N TRP A 170 11.85 -8.28 0.62
CA TRP A 170 11.23 -9.54 1.05
C TRP A 170 10.62 -9.48 2.46
N ASP A 171 11.22 -8.73 3.39
CA ASP A 171 10.78 -8.56 4.78
C ASP A 171 10.18 -7.17 5.06
N ALA A 172 9.93 -6.37 4.00
CA ALA A 172 9.34 -5.05 4.15
C ALA A 172 7.97 -5.14 4.86
N PRO A 173 7.66 -4.22 5.79
CA PRO A 173 6.36 -4.16 6.42
C PRO A 173 5.26 -3.91 5.39
N GLN A 174 4.01 -4.27 5.73
CA GLN A 174 2.89 -4.00 4.86
C GLN A 174 2.69 -2.48 4.74
N GLN A 175 2.78 -1.97 3.54
CA GLN A 175 2.53 -0.56 3.23
C GLN A 175 1.15 -0.38 2.61
N ALA A 176 0.52 0.74 2.91
CA ALA A 176 -0.71 1.19 2.28
C ALA A 176 -0.63 2.70 2.11
N CYS A 177 -1.29 3.24 1.10
CA CYS A 177 -1.40 4.67 0.82
C CYS A 177 -1.72 5.47 2.09
N LEU A 178 -1.01 6.56 2.35
CA LEU A 178 -1.21 7.41 3.54
C LEU A 178 -2.65 7.94 3.66
N ALA A 179 -3.38 8.12 2.55
CA ALA A 179 -4.78 8.51 2.59
C ALA A 179 -5.67 7.52 3.38
N SER A 180 -5.25 6.25 3.49
CA SER A 180 -5.96 5.25 4.29
C SER A 180 -5.94 5.51 5.80
N ARG A 181 -5.17 6.50 6.26
CA ARG A 181 -5.11 6.94 7.67
C ARG A 181 -6.19 7.96 8.02
N ILE A 182 -6.90 8.46 7.03
CA ILE A 182 -7.96 9.45 7.18
C ILE A 182 -9.32 8.74 7.10
N PRO A 183 -10.22 8.90 8.10
CA PRO A 183 -11.53 8.26 8.10
C PRO A 183 -12.36 8.61 6.86
N TYR A 184 -13.12 7.65 6.34
CA TYR A 184 -14.03 7.90 5.24
C TYR A 184 -14.99 9.06 5.54
N GLY A 185 -15.23 9.90 4.54
CA GLY A 185 -16.05 11.11 4.67
C GLY A 185 -15.33 12.32 5.25
N GLU A 186 -14.12 12.16 5.81
CA GLU A 186 -13.24 13.29 6.11
C GLU A 186 -12.39 13.62 4.89
N SER A 187 -12.33 14.90 4.51
CA SER A 187 -11.52 15.32 3.36
C SER A 187 -10.05 14.96 3.52
N ILE A 188 -9.47 14.41 2.46
CA ILE A 188 -8.04 14.17 2.35
C ILE A 188 -7.39 15.48 1.91
N THR A 189 -6.42 15.98 2.69
CA THR A 189 -5.61 17.14 2.33
C THR A 189 -4.13 16.80 2.41
N ILE A 190 -3.31 17.59 1.71
CA ILE A 190 -1.85 17.42 1.71
C ILE A 190 -1.30 17.56 3.13
N GLU A 191 -1.83 18.48 3.93
CA GLU A 191 -1.40 18.72 5.31
C GLU A 191 -1.68 17.50 6.20
N LYS A 192 -2.89 16.92 6.11
CA LYS A 192 -3.23 15.70 6.87
C LYS A 192 -2.34 14.53 6.50
N VAL A 193 -2.12 14.32 5.21
CA VAL A 193 -1.26 13.25 4.70
C VAL A 193 0.19 13.45 5.14
N ALA A 194 0.70 14.68 5.05
CA ALA A 194 2.04 15.02 5.52
C ALA A 194 2.20 14.80 7.03
N ALA A 195 1.19 15.18 7.82
CA ALA A 195 1.19 15.01 9.28
C ALA A 195 1.23 13.51 9.67
N VAL A 196 0.40 12.67 9.05
CA VAL A 196 0.43 11.22 9.34
C VAL A 196 1.71 10.55 8.88
N GLY A 197 2.23 10.92 7.69
CA GLY A 197 3.50 10.41 7.20
C GLY A 197 4.67 10.79 8.10
N ALA A 198 4.71 12.04 8.58
CA ALA A 198 5.71 12.50 9.54
C ALA A 198 5.59 11.76 10.89
N ALA A 199 4.35 11.53 11.37
CA ALA A 199 4.11 10.79 12.60
C ALA A 199 4.54 9.31 12.51
N GLU A 200 4.26 8.64 11.39
CA GLU A 200 4.73 7.26 11.16
C GLU A 200 6.26 7.20 11.09
N ARG A 201 6.93 8.18 10.46
CA ARG A 201 8.41 8.26 10.49
C ARG A 201 8.97 8.42 11.90
N VAL A 202 8.31 9.19 12.79
CA VAL A 202 8.71 9.28 14.21
C VAL A 202 8.68 7.91 14.85
N LEU A 203 7.61 7.13 14.64
CA LEU A 203 7.48 5.79 15.21
C LEU A 203 8.51 4.82 14.62
N HIS A 204 8.74 4.86 13.30
CA HIS A 204 9.80 4.06 12.67
C HIS A 204 11.19 4.40 13.22
N GLY A 205 11.49 5.69 13.45
CA GLY A 205 12.72 6.13 14.10
C GLY A 205 12.90 5.64 15.53
N LEU A 206 11.79 5.32 16.22
CA LEU A 206 11.77 4.69 17.55
C LEU A 206 11.80 3.15 17.47
N GLY A 207 11.91 2.58 16.27
CA GLY A 207 12.05 1.15 16.02
C GLY A 207 10.72 0.39 15.87
N PHE A 208 9.57 1.04 15.80
CA PHE A 208 8.29 0.37 15.50
C PHE A 208 8.23 0.04 14.01
N ARG A 209 8.41 -1.23 13.65
CA ARG A 209 8.47 -1.66 12.24
C ARG A 209 7.12 -1.60 11.56
N GLN A 210 6.07 -2.15 12.20
CA GLN A 210 4.71 -2.10 11.72
C GLN A 210 3.91 -1.16 12.60
N CYS A 211 3.56 -0.01 12.07
CA CYS A 211 2.75 0.98 12.77
C CYS A 211 1.85 1.75 11.80
N ARG A 212 0.82 2.38 12.34
CA ARG A 212 -0.05 3.33 11.63
C ARG A 212 -0.40 4.48 12.58
N VAL A 213 -0.51 5.66 12.02
CA VAL A 213 -1.06 6.82 12.74
C VAL A 213 -2.32 7.26 12.02
N ARG A 214 -3.48 7.04 12.64
CA ARG A 214 -4.78 7.45 12.09
C ARG A 214 -5.07 8.88 12.49
N HIS A 215 -5.53 9.66 11.52
CA HIS A 215 -5.87 11.07 11.71
C HIS A 215 -7.35 11.22 12.05
N HIS A 216 -7.67 11.58 13.29
CA HIS A 216 -9.03 11.88 13.72
C HIS A 216 -9.11 13.33 14.14
N GLY A 217 -9.16 14.26 13.17
CA GLY A 217 -9.12 15.68 13.43
C GLY A 217 -7.82 16.10 14.13
N ASN A 218 -7.89 16.48 15.40
CA ASN A 218 -6.71 16.86 16.20
C ASN A 218 -6.13 15.70 17.04
N ILE A 219 -6.61 14.47 16.81
CA ILE A 219 -6.17 13.26 17.53
C ILE A 219 -5.33 12.39 16.61
N ALA A 220 -4.14 12.00 17.05
CA ALA A 220 -3.37 10.92 16.49
C ALA A 220 -3.73 9.61 17.21
N ARG A 221 -4.35 8.63 16.52
CA ARG A 221 -4.54 7.28 17.03
C ARG A 221 -3.44 6.37 16.49
N ILE A 222 -2.57 5.93 17.37
CA ILE A 222 -1.42 5.09 17.04
C ILE A 222 -1.82 3.64 17.10
N GLU A 223 -1.52 2.88 16.05
CA GLU A 223 -1.61 1.43 15.99
C GLU A 223 -0.19 0.88 15.83
N VAL A 224 0.25 0.00 16.73
CA VAL A 224 1.49 -0.76 16.66
C VAL A 224 1.17 -2.24 16.79
N GLU A 225 2.12 -3.12 16.45
CA GLU A 225 1.91 -4.56 16.70
C GLU A 225 1.53 -4.81 18.16
N ALA A 226 0.64 -5.76 18.42
CA ALA A 226 0.16 -6.06 19.80
C ALA A 226 1.31 -6.31 20.76
N ALA A 227 2.38 -6.96 20.32
CA ALA A 227 3.60 -7.20 21.11
C ALA A 227 4.35 -5.91 21.47
N ASP A 228 4.16 -4.83 20.70
CA ASP A 228 4.83 -3.54 20.88
C ASP A 228 4.04 -2.54 21.73
N ILE A 229 2.80 -2.83 22.12
CA ILE A 229 1.96 -1.93 22.92
C ILE A 229 2.67 -1.51 24.22
N GLY A 230 3.25 -2.46 24.96
CA GLY A 230 3.98 -2.16 26.17
C GLY A 230 5.19 -1.25 25.96
N ARG A 231 5.91 -1.43 24.85
CA ARG A 231 7.04 -0.57 24.45
C ARG A 231 6.57 0.83 24.07
N ALA A 232 5.43 0.94 23.37
CA ALA A 232 4.84 2.24 23.01
C ALA A 232 4.42 3.03 24.27
N VAL A 233 3.82 2.36 25.27
CA VAL A 233 3.51 2.96 26.57
C VAL A 233 4.78 3.41 27.30
N GLY A 234 5.85 2.64 27.23
CA GLY A 234 7.16 3.01 27.80
C GLY A 234 7.74 4.27 27.15
N ALA A 235 7.57 4.44 25.83
CA ALA A 235 8.06 5.59 25.06
C ALA A 235 7.05 6.76 24.99
N ARG A 236 5.94 6.72 25.74
CA ARG A 236 4.79 7.63 25.61
C ARG A 236 5.14 9.12 25.64
N GLN A 237 6.12 9.52 26.47
CA GLN A 237 6.48 10.93 26.61
C GLN A 237 7.12 11.46 25.32
N GLU A 238 8.07 10.72 24.77
CA GLU A 238 8.77 11.07 23.53
C GLU A 238 7.82 11.05 22.34
N ILE A 239 7.00 10.02 22.22
CA ILE A 239 5.97 9.92 21.16
C ILE A 239 5.03 11.11 21.23
N ALA A 240 4.43 11.38 22.40
CA ALA A 240 3.48 12.47 22.55
C ALA A 240 4.10 13.84 22.26
N GLN A 241 5.34 14.07 22.72
CA GLN A 241 6.03 15.34 22.47
C GLN A 241 6.28 15.54 20.97
N ARG A 242 6.79 14.52 20.27
CA ARG A 242 7.11 14.61 18.84
C ARG A 242 5.85 14.77 17.97
N LEU A 243 4.77 14.04 18.28
CA LEU A 243 3.55 14.12 17.50
C LEU A 243 2.80 15.45 17.72
N ARG A 244 2.89 16.05 18.94
CA ARG A 244 2.33 17.39 19.18
C ARG A 244 3.01 18.46 18.33
N VAL A 245 4.29 18.36 18.09
CA VAL A 245 5.03 19.27 17.17
C VAL A 245 4.48 19.17 15.74
N LEU A 246 3.89 18.04 15.36
CA LEU A 246 3.26 17.83 14.06
C LEU A 246 1.80 18.34 13.98
N GLY A 247 1.28 18.98 15.06
CA GLY A 247 -0.04 19.58 15.10
C GLY A 247 -1.13 18.75 15.79
N PHE A 248 -0.84 17.55 16.30
CA PHE A 248 -1.82 16.75 17.05
C PHE A 248 -1.97 17.26 18.49
N ALA A 249 -3.18 17.64 18.89
CA ALA A 249 -3.43 18.04 20.28
C ALA A 249 -3.43 16.83 21.22
N TYR A 250 -3.97 15.71 20.77
CA TYR A 250 -4.06 14.47 21.52
C TYR A 250 -3.34 13.34 20.80
N VAL A 251 -2.65 12.52 21.58
CA VAL A 251 -1.95 11.32 21.09
C VAL A 251 -2.48 10.13 21.87
N THR A 252 -3.06 9.17 21.17
CA THR A 252 -3.71 8.00 21.76
C THR A 252 -3.09 6.72 21.20
N LEU A 253 -3.18 5.64 21.93
CA LEU A 253 -2.76 4.31 21.51
C LEU A 253 -4.00 3.42 21.38
N ASP A 254 -4.13 2.74 20.25
CA ASP A 254 -5.15 1.73 20.05
C ASP A 254 -4.78 0.49 20.87
N LEU A 255 -5.71 0.03 21.72
CA LEU A 255 -5.45 -1.09 22.62
C LEU A 255 -5.48 -2.45 21.91
N ASP A 256 -6.16 -2.52 20.75
CA ASP A 256 -6.15 -3.72 19.92
C ASP A 256 -4.89 -3.81 19.03
N GLY A 257 -4.17 -2.70 18.92
CA GLY A 257 -2.98 -2.60 18.08
C GLY A 257 -3.29 -2.57 16.60
N PHE A 258 -2.25 -2.85 15.79
CA PHE A 258 -2.35 -2.85 14.33
C PHE A 258 -3.19 -4.02 13.83
N ARG A 259 -4.22 -3.71 13.03
CA ARG A 259 -5.03 -4.67 12.26
C ARG A 259 -5.15 -4.20 10.82
N SER A 260 -4.93 -5.12 9.88
CA SER A 260 -5.16 -4.81 8.47
C SER A 260 -6.64 -4.54 8.25
N GLY A 261 -6.99 -3.42 7.59
CA GLY A 261 -8.39 -3.10 7.33
C GLY A 261 -9.16 -2.44 8.49
N SER A 262 -8.52 -2.11 9.63
CA SER A 262 -9.20 -1.51 10.81
C SER A 262 -10.07 -0.27 10.49
N MET A 263 -9.79 0.45 9.41
CA MET A 263 -10.59 1.60 8.96
C MET A 263 -11.81 1.20 8.13
N ASN A 264 -11.94 -0.08 7.75
CA ASN A 264 -13.09 -0.61 7.03
C ASN A 264 -14.14 -1.21 7.99
N GLU A 265 -13.76 -1.41 9.27
CA GLU A 265 -14.68 -1.84 10.32
C GLU A 265 -15.76 -0.75 10.49
N ALA A 266 -16.99 -1.04 10.08
CA ALA A 266 -18.06 -0.06 10.13
C ALA A 266 -18.57 0.13 11.57
N PRO A 267 -18.95 1.35 11.99
CA PRO A 267 -19.62 1.56 13.27
C PRO A 267 -20.93 0.77 13.43
N GLU A 268 -21.54 0.33 12.32
CA GLU A 268 -22.74 -0.51 12.27
C GLU A 268 -22.52 -1.89 12.88
N ASP A 269 -21.30 -2.44 12.81
CA ASP A 269 -20.96 -3.74 13.41
C ASP A 269 -20.91 -3.65 14.95
N VAL A 270 -20.65 -2.47 15.50
CA VAL A 270 -20.67 -2.23 16.94
C VAL A 270 -22.13 -2.18 17.47
N ALA A 271 -23.05 -1.67 16.67
CA ALA A 271 -24.48 -1.68 17.01
C ALA A 271 -25.09 -3.11 16.97
N ALA A 272 -24.59 -3.97 16.07
CA ALA A 272 -25.00 -5.37 15.99
C ALA A 272 -24.44 -6.25 17.14
N SER A 273 -23.38 -5.80 17.83
CA SER A 273 -22.79 -6.52 18.97
C SER A 273 -23.57 -6.41 20.29
N GLY A 274 -24.74 -5.78 20.28
CA GLY A 274 -25.69 -5.82 21.42
C GLY A 274 -25.28 -4.98 22.64
N LEU A 275 -24.32 -4.08 22.54
CA LEU A 275 -24.04 -3.07 23.56
C LEU A 275 -25.11 -1.97 23.53
N THR A 276 -26.26 -2.26 24.10
CA THR A 276 -27.26 -1.22 24.46
C THR A 276 -26.62 -0.32 25.53
N PRO A 277 -26.60 1.01 25.35
CA PRO A 277 -26.15 1.90 26.41
C PRO A 277 -27.01 1.66 27.64
N ALA A 278 -26.40 1.28 28.74
CA ALA A 278 -27.10 1.08 30.02
C ALA A 278 -27.84 2.36 30.38
N GLY A 279 -29.15 2.20 30.52
CA GLY A 279 -30.20 3.10 30.89
C GLY A 279 -29.85 4.53 31.29
N ALA A 280 -30.41 5.48 30.54
CA ALA A 280 -30.80 6.78 31.11
C ALA A 280 -31.92 6.51 32.12
N GLY A 281 -31.55 6.32 33.36
CA GLY A 281 -32.49 6.27 34.47
C GLY A 281 -33.14 7.64 34.62
N THR A 282 -34.44 7.72 34.41
CA THR A 282 -35.28 8.84 34.80
C THR A 282 -35.27 8.99 36.32
N ALA A 283 -34.89 10.15 36.80
CA ALA A 283 -35.28 10.71 38.09
C ALA A 283 -35.70 12.14 37.88
#